data_9f1be7b25f7e84685010c340e74f0588
#
_entry.id   9f1be7b25f7e84685010c340e74f0588
#
_cell.length_a   1.000
_cell.length_b   1.000
_cell.length_c   1.000
_cell.angle_alpha   90.00
_cell.angle_beta   90.00
_cell.angle_gamma   90.00
#
_symmetry.space_group_name_H-M   'P 1'
#
loop_
_entity.id
_entity.type
_entity.pdbx_description
1 polymer ?
#
loop_
_entity_poly.entity_id
_entity_poly.type
_entity_poly.pdbx_seq_one_letter_code
_entity_poly.pdbx_strand_id
1 'polypeptide(L)'
;GNSNRTYLKRQLKTTFSAQAKFFEDKLRVNADFTYRNHDFNTTVKKVKSEFSRYEGQVETISGTQSYMSETLRNYGYLSTNEFVEYEDTFAGKHYFKALVGYNYEQQYYKQTYAYNDDLLTPDVDNINLAMGIENKNVTGDWYKWRTAGAFARLNYSFDDRYLIELNGRYDGSSKFPKKQRWAFFPSVSVGWRITEEPWFKVSKNAVTNLKVRASYGSLGNSNVGNYAYDETFSFSNGRIINGSKE
;
A
#
# COMPACT_ATOMS: atom_id res chain seq x y z
N GLY A 1 8.11 -27.33 -29.86
CA GLY A 1 6.92 -26.82 -29.18
C GLY A 1 7.28 -25.55 -28.39
N ASN A 2 6.42 -24.54 -28.46
CA ASN A 2 6.71 -23.23 -27.87
C ASN A 2 6.05 -23.07 -26.50
N SER A 3 6.68 -23.62 -25.45
CA SER A 3 6.32 -23.24 -24.08
C SER A 3 6.71 -21.79 -23.86
N ASN A 4 5.79 -20.97 -23.37
CA ASN A 4 6.04 -19.56 -23.09
C ASN A 4 5.37 -19.09 -21.80
N ARG A 5 5.87 -17.96 -21.31
CA ARG A 5 5.27 -17.24 -20.21
C ARG A 5 5.26 -15.76 -20.55
N THR A 6 4.06 -15.20 -20.63
CA THR A 6 3.85 -13.81 -20.99
C THR A 6 3.41 -13.01 -19.77
N TYR A 7 4.03 -11.87 -19.55
CA TYR A 7 3.65 -10.91 -18.52
C TYR A 7 3.23 -9.60 -19.17
N LEU A 8 2.03 -9.19 -18.90
CA LEU A 8 1.55 -7.87 -19.31
C LEU A 8 1.24 -7.06 -18.05
N LYS A 9 1.95 -5.95 -17.88
CA LYS A 9 1.71 -4.97 -16.82
C LYS A 9 1.21 -3.67 -17.41
N ARG A 10 0.06 -3.19 -16.94
CA ARG A 10 -0.48 -1.87 -17.26
C ARG A 10 -0.61 -1.08 -15.97
N GLN A 11 -0.20 0.17 -16.00
CA GLN A 11 -0.31 1.05 -14.84
C GLN A 11 -0.80 2.41 -15.27
N LEU A 12 -1.84 2.89 -14.60
CA LEU A 12 -2.30 4.27 -14.65
C LEU A 12 -2.13 4.88 -13.25
N LYS A 13 -1.47 6.01 -13.15
CA LYS A 13 -1.42 6.84 -11.94
C LYS A 13 -1.76 8.27 -12.32
N THR A 14 -2.73 8.84 -11.66
CA THR A 14 -3.12 10.25 -11.80
C THR A 14 -3.12 10.89 -10.42
N THR A 15 -2.53 12.06 -10.32
CA THR A 15 -2.55 12.88 -9.10
C THR A 15 -3.01 14.28 -9.48
N PHE A 16 -4.00 14.77 -8.76
CA PHE A 16 -4.45 16.15 -8.80
C PHE A 16 -4.06 16.81 -7.49
N SER A 17 -3.38 17.96 -7.58
CA SER A 17 -3.01 18.77 -6.44
C SER A 17 -3.56 20.17 -6.62
N ALA A 18 -4.15 20.72 -5.58
CA ALA A 18 -4.64 22.08 -5.54
C ALA A 18 -4.13 22.77 -4.28
N GLN A 19 -3.70 24.01 -4.43
CA GLN A 19 -3.33 24.86 -3.32
C GLN A 19 -3.97 26.23 -3.51
N ALA A 20 -4.61 26.74 -2.47
CA ALA A 20 -5.11 28.10 -2.39
C ALA A 20 -4.41 28.83 -1.25
N LYS A 21 -4.05 30.09 -1.47
CA LYS A 21 -3.33 30.94 -0.53
C LYS A 21 -4.12 32.20 -0.28
N PHE A 22 -4.20 32.62 0.97
CA PHE A 22 -4.96 33.76 1.44
C PHE A 22 -4.14 34.58 2.44
N PHE A 23 -4.47 35.85 2.60
CA PHE A 23 -3.90 36.74 3.61
C PHE A 23 -2.36 36.82 3.52
N GLU A 24 -1.83 37.14 2.34
CA GLU A 24 -0.37 37.24 2.12
C GLU A 24 0.35 35.93 2.46
N ASP A 25 -0.21 34.79 2.02
CA ASP A 25 0.32 33.45 2.24
C ASP A 25 0.23 32.93 3.71
N LYS A 26 -0.37 33.68 4.61
CA LYS A 26 -0.53 33.24 6.01
C LYS A 26 -1.45 32.03 6.15
N LEU A 27 -2.50 31.94 5.32
CA LEU A 27 -3.43 30.83 5.31
C LEU A 27 -3.30 30.06 3.99
N ARG A 28 -2.97 28.78 4.07
CA ARG A 28 -2.84 27.88 2.91
C ARG A 28 -3.80 26.71 3.06
N VAL A 29 -4.55 26.45 2.00
CA VAL A 29 -5.44 25.28 1.87
C VAL A 29 -4.85 24.38 0.80
N ASN A 30 -4.63 23.11 1.13
CA ASN A 30 -4.04 22.13 0.24
C ASN A 30 -4.96 20.93 0.11
N ALA A 31 -5.08 20.41 -1.10
CA ALA A 31 -5.83 19.19 -1.39
C ALA A 31 -5.09 18.37 -2.44
N ASP A 32 -4.83 17.10 -2.12
CA ASP A 32 -4.24 16.13 -3.02
C ASP A 32 -5.19 14.96 -3.21
N PHE A 33 -5.36 14.54 -4.44
CA PHE A 33 -6.11 13.36 -4.82
C PHE A 33 -5.26 12.48 -5.72
N THR A 34 -5.06 11.22 -5.36
CA THR A 34 -4.32 10.25 -6.17
C THR A 34 -5.18 9.03 -6.45
N TYR A 35 -5.29 8.69 -7.73
CA TYR A 35 -5.83 7.43 -8.20
C TYR A 35 -4.74 6.63 -8.90
N ARG A 36 -4.65 5.34 -8.59
CA ARG A 36 -3.71 4.42 -9.23
C ARG A 36 -4.39 3.09 -9.50
N ASN A 37 -4.27 2.62 -10.73
CA ASN A 37 -4.70 1.29 -11.13
C ASN A 37 -3.53 0.51 -11.72
N HIS A 38 -3.37 -0.74 -11.31
CA HIS A 38 -2.39 -1.68 -11.84
C HIS A 38 -3.08 -2.95 -12.26
N ASP A 39 -2.91 -3.34 -13.52
CA ASP A 39 -3.33 -4.62 -14.04
C ASP A 39 -2.10 -5.47 -14.36
N PHE A 40 -2.12 -6.71 -13.90
CA PHE A 40 -1.12 -7.71 -14.18
C PHE A 40 -1.79 -8.93 -14.79
N ASN A 41 -1.46 -9.23 -16.03
CA ASN A 41 -1.90 -10.44 -16.70
C ASN A 41 -0.68 -11.35 -16.88
N THR A 42 -0.81 -12.58 -16.43
CA THR A 42 0.22 -13.60 -16.61
C THR A 42 -0.44 -14.76 -17.35
N THR A 43 0.04 -15.07 -18.51
CA THR A 43 -0.34 -16.25 -19.29
C THR A 43 0.83 -17.22 -19.33
N VAL A 44 0.61 -18.46 -18.92
CA VAL A 44 1.58 -19.53 -19.03
C VAL A 44 1.02 -20.61 -19.93
N LYS A 45 1.77 -20.92 -20.99
CA LYS A 45 1.50 -22.04 -21.86
C LYS A 45 2.67 -23.01 -21.78
N LYS A 46 2.41 -24.25 -21.49
CA LYS A 46 3.36 -25.36 -21.55
C LYS A 46 2.87 -26.38 -22.56
N VAL A 47 3.73 -26.75 -23.49
CA VAL A 47 3.46 -27.81 -24.45
C VAL A 47 4.22 -29.08 -24.07
N LYS A 48 3.72 -30.24 -24.53
CA LYS A 48 4.42 -31.51 -24.36
C LYS A 48 5.78 -31.41 -25.04
N SER A 49 6.79 -31.91 -24.35
CA SER A 49 8.15 -32.01 -24.94
C SER A 49 8.26 -33.28 -25.75
N GLU A 50 8.54 -33.13 -27.02
CA GLU A 50 8.68 -34.20 -27.98
C GLU A 50 10.14 -34.29 -28.39
N PHE A 51 10.63 -35.50 -28.62
CA PHE A 51 11.96 -35.72 -29.15
C PHE A 51 11.92 -36.88 -30.17
N SER A 52 12.87 -36.91 -31.06
CA SER A 52 13.04 -37.99 -32.04
C SER A 52 14.38 -38.66 -31.82
N ARG A 53 14.40 -39.99 -31.73
CA ARG A 53 15.62 -40.80 -31.74
C ARG A 53 16.01 -41.27 -33.14
N TYR A 54 15.02 -41.40 -34.02
CA TYR A 54 15.16 -41.83 -35.37
C TYR A 54 14.33 -40.98 -36.31
N GLU A 55 14.74 -40.88 -37.55
CA GLU A 55 14.02 -40.17 -38.58
C GLU A 55 12.58 -40.74 -38.74
N GLY A 56 11.58 -39.86 -38.67
CA GLY A 56 10.16 -40.22 -38.80
C GLY A 56 9.48 -40.71 -37.50
N GLN A 57 10.18 -40.80 -36.36
CA GLN A 57 9.57 -41.16 -35.05
C GLN A 57 9.56 -39.95 -34.14
N VAL A 58 8.42 -39.68 -33.57
CA VAL A 58 8.27 -38.65 -32.52
C VAL A 58 7.83 -39.33 -31.23
N GLU A 59 8.64 -39.16 -30.19
CA GLU A 59 8.36 -39.66 -28.84
C GLU A 59 8.09 -38.48 -27.89
N THR A 60 7.08 -38.60 -27.06
CA THR A 60 6.79 -37.60 -26.01
C THR A 60 7.51 -37.99 -24.73
N ILE A 61 8.17 -37.02 -24.08
CA ILE A 61 8.81 -37.26 -22.79
C ILE A 61 7.71 -37.60 -21.76
N SER A 62 7.81 -38.78 -21.19
CA SER A 62 6.87 -39.28 -20.18
C SER A 62 6.75 -38.30 -19.00
N GLY A 63 5.54 -38.06 -18.53
CA GLY A 63 5.27 -37.15 -17.43
C GLY A 63 5.20 -35.67 -17.81
N THR A 64 5.38 -35.32 -19.10
CA THR A 64 5.13 -33.93 -19.54
C THR A 64 3.66 -33.77 -19.95
N GLN A 65 2.98 -32.80 -19.31
CA GLN A 65 1.60 -32.46 -19.60
C GLN A 65 1.55 -31.07 -20.22
N SER A 66 0.76 -30.93 -21.27
CA SER A 66 0.47 -29.60 -21.81
C SER A 66 -0.59 -28.92 -20.96
N TYR A 67 -0.41 -27.62 -20.71
CA TYR A 67 -1.42 -26.83 -19.99
C TYR A 67 -1.36 -25.37 -20.35
N MET A 68 -2.44 -24.69 -20.06
CA MET A 68 -2.50 -23.24 -20.06
C MET A 68 -3.06 -22.74 -18.74
N SER A 69 -2.48 -21.66 -18.25
CA SER A 69 -3.02 -20.94 -17.09
C SER A 69 -3.00 -19.44 -17.35
N GLU A 70 -4.02 -18.78 -16.84
CA GLU A 70 -4.14 -17.33 -16.87
C GLU A 70 -4.33 -16.80 -15.45
N THR A 71 -3.58 -15.78 -15.11
CA THR A 71 -3.71 -15.06 -13.85
C THR A 71 -3.95 -13.59 -14.15
N LEU A 72 -5.13 -13.12 -13.79
CA LEU A 72 -5.51 -11.72 -13.89
C LEU A 72 -5.50 -11.11 -12.50
N ARG A 73 -4.71 -10.04 -12.30
CA ARG A 73 -4.66 -9.30 -11.03
C ARG A 73 -4.93 -7.84 -11.29
N ASN A 74 -5.82 -7.28 -10.52
CA ASN A 74 -6.13 -5.86 -10.53
C ASN A 74 -5.89 -5.26 -9.14
N TYR A 75 -5.17 -4.16 -9.07
CA TYR A 75 -4.94 -3.36 -7.88
C TYR A 75 -5.45 -1.95 -8.12
N GLY A 76 -6.46 -1.55 -7.39
CA GLY A 76 -6.94 -0.17 -7.35
C GLY A 76 -6.52 0.50 -6.05
N TYR A 77 -5.98 1.71 -6.13
CA TYR A 77 -5.60 2.54 -5.00
C TYR A 77 -6.14 3.96 -5.16
N LEU A 78 -6.71 4.47 -4.09
CA LEU A 78 -7.21 5.83 -3.98
C LEU A 78 -6.64 6.44 -2.71
N SER A 79 -6.15 7.67 -2.80
CA SER A 79 -5.82 8.46 -1.61
C SER A 79 -6.23 9.90 -1.78
N THR A 80 -6.64 10.51 -0.68
CA THR A 80 -6.84 11.94 -0.56
C THR A 80 -6.09 12.46 0.66
N ASN A 81 -5.61 13.70 0.58
CA ASN A 81 -4.92 14.37 1.67
C ASN A 81 -5.25 15.86 1.61
N GLU A 82 -6.06 16.32 2.55
CA GLU A 82 -6.51 17.70 2.63
C GLU A 82 -6.03 18.30 3.95
N PHE A 83 -5.45 19.49 3.88
CA PHE A 83 -5.04 20.20 5.09
C PHE A 83 -5.07 21.71 4.91
N VAL A 84 -5.32 22.38 6.01
CA VAL A 84 -5.27 23.82 6.15
C VAL A 84 -4.11 24.16 7.08
N GLU A 85 -3.33 25.11 6.67
CA GLU A 85 -2.17 25.61 7.40
C GLU A 85 -2.28 27.11 7.58
N TYR A 86 -2.10 27.59 8.80
CA TYR A 86 -2.00 29.00 9.12
C TYR A 86 -0.68 29.30 9.82
N GLU A 87 0.01 30.34 9.42
CA GLU A 87 1.22 30.81 10.09
C GLU A 87 1.26 32.32 10.18
N ASP A 88 1.76 32.82 11.31
CA ASP A 88 1.97 34.26 11.52
C ASP A 88 3.03 34.51 12.59
N THR A 89 3.57 35.72 12.62
CA THR A 89 4.50 36.20 13.63
C THR A 89 3.91 37.43 14.32
N PHE A 90 3.58 37.31 15.59
CA PHE A 90 3.01 38.35 16.40
C PHE A 90 4.09 39.08 17.21
N ALA A 91 3.98 40.40 17.29
CA ALA A 91 4.93 41.26 18.02
C ALA A 91 6.42 41.00 17.67
N GLY A 92 6.71 40.48 16.48
CA GLY A 92 8.07 40.20 16.00
C GLY A 92 8.81 39.08 16.75
N LYS A 93 8.20 38.41 17.72
CA LYS A 93 8.82 37.43 18.59
C LYS A 93 8.06 36.12 18.74
N HIS A 94 6.73 36.13 18.49
CA HIS A 94 5.88 34.99 18.69
C HIS A 94 5.51 34.39 17.34
N TYR A 95 6.30 33.44 16.86
CA TYR A 95 5.95 32.68 15.67
C TYR A 95 4.98 31.56 16.03
N PHE A 96 3.93 31.47 15.28
CA PHE A 96 2.87 30.47 15.43
C PHE A 96 2.55 29.85 14.08
N LYS A 97 2.48 28.52 14.04
CA LYS A 97 2.04 27.78 12.86
C LYS A 97 1.14 26.64 13.31
N ALA A 98 -0.10 26.64 12.81
CA ALA A 98 -1.07 25.59 13.03
C ALA A 98 -1.42 24.91 11.73
N LEU A 99 -1.58 23.59 11.78
CA LEU A 99 -2.00 22.77 10.66
C LEU A 99 -3.05 21.79 11.16
N VAL A 100 -4.15 21.65 10.41
CA VAL A 100 -5.19 20.65 10.64
C VAL A 100 -5.49 20.00 9.30
N GLY A 101 -5.61 18.69 9.28
CA GLY A 101 -5.86 17.97 8.05
C GLY A 101 -6.53 16.63 8.25
N TYR A 102 -6.87 16.05 7.12
CA TYR A 102 -7.49 14.75 7.00
C TYR A 102 -6.83 13.99 5.86
N ASN A 103 -6.64 12.70 6.04
CA ASN A 103 -6.21 11.82 4.97
C ASN A 103 -7.10 10.58 4.91
N TYR A 104 -7.28 10.09 3.70
CA TYR A 104 -7.99 8.85 3.44
C TYR A 104 -7.24 8.03 2.40
N GLU A 105 -7.15 6.72 2.64
CA GLU A 105 -6.58 5.78 1.69
C GLU A 105 -7.46 4.54 1.57
N GLN A 106 -7.55 4.02 0.36
CA GLN A 106 -8.24 2.78 0.07
C GLN A 106 -7.41 1.98 -0.92
N GLN A 107 -7.27 0.69 -0.66
CA GLN A 107 -6.76 -0.26 -1.64
C GLN A 107 -7.76 -1.38 -1.86
N TYR A 108 -7.88 -1.74 -3.12
CA TYR A 108 -8.66 -2.87 -3.60
C TYR A 108 -7.73 -3.79 -4.38
N TYR A 109 -7.89 -5.07 -4.19
CA TYR A 109 -7.21 -6.14 -4.93
C TYR A 109 -8.21 -7.18 -5.35
N LYS A 110 -8.06 -7.67 -6.58
CA LYS A 110 -8.79 -8.83 -7.09
C LYS A 110 -7.86 -9.68 -7.94
N GLN A 111 -7.92 -10.99 -7.76
CA GLN A 111 -7.26 -11.97 -8.60
C GLN A 111 -8.28 -12.97 -9.13
N THR A 112 -8.10 -13.37 -10.37
CA THR A 112 -8.73 -14.54 -10.96
C THR A 112 -7.61 -15.39 -11.56
N TYR A 113 -7.63 -16.66 -11.23
CA TYR A 113 -6.72 -17.67 -11.78
C TYR A 113 -7.56 -18.74 -12.48
N ALA A 114 -7.20 -19.06 -13.70
CA ALA A 114 -7.76 -20.15 -14.48
C ALA A 114 -6.64 -21.07 -14.94
N TYR A 115 -6.87 -22.36 -14.87
CA TYR A 115 -5.96 -23.40 -15.33
C TYR A 115 -6.74 -24.50 -16.04
N ASN A 116 -6.21 -24.99 -17.15
CA ASN A 116 -6.66 -26.21 -17.77
C ASN A 116 -5.49 -26.89 -18.49
N ASP A 117 -5.52 -28.21 -18.57
CA ASP A 117 -4.51 -29.01 -19.23
C ASP A 117 -5.01 -29.63 -20.54
N ASP A 118 -4.16 -30.43 -21.17
CA ASP A 118 -4.43 -31.14 -22.43
C ASP A 118 -4.77 -30.20 -23.61
N LEU A 119 -3.80 -29.37 -24.00
CA LEU A 119 -3.96 -28.45 -25.13
C LEU A 119 -4.20 -29.23 -26.42
N LEU A 120 -5.29 -28.89 -27.11
CA LEU A 120 -5.67 -29.47 -28.41
C LEU A 120 -4.60 -29.16 -29.47
N THR A 121 -4.01 -27.99 -29.44
CA THR A 121 -2.97 -27.53 -30.35
C THR A 121 -1.94 -26.66 -29.61
N PRO A 122 -0.64 -26.78 -29.95
CA PRO A 122 0.38 -25.91 -29.36
C PRO A 122 0.40 -24.50 -29.97
N ASP A 123 -0.32 -24.25 -31.05
CA ASP A 123 -0.18 -23.03 -31.87
C ASP A 123 -1.12 -21.90 -31.45
N VAL A 124 -2.15 -22.20 -30.66
CA VAL A 124 -3.17 -21.22 -30.25
C VAL A 124 -3.12 -20.98 -28.76
N ASP A 125 -3.08 -19.70 -28.38
CA ASP A 125 -3.08 -19.26 -26.99
C ASP A 125 -4.52 -18.98 -26.50
N ASN A 126 -5.31 -20.04 -26.33
CA ASN A 126 -6.67 -19.95 -25.84
C ASN A 126 -6.98 -21.10 -24.88
N ILE A 127 -7.32 -20.75 -23.63
CA ILE A 127 -7.60 -21.73 -22.58
C ILE A 127 -8.81 -22.63 -22.88
N ASN A 128 -9.75 -22.17 -23.74
CA ASN A 128 -10.89 -22.99 -24.18
C ASN A 128 -10.50 -24.17 -25.06
N LEU A 129 -9.29 -24.17 -25.63
CA LEU A 129 -8.72 -25.25 -26.40
C LEU A 129 -7.95 -26.25 -25.56
N ALA A 130 -7.98 -26.11 -24.26
CA ALA A 130 -7.47 -27.11 -23.32
C ALA A 130 -8.63 -28.06 -22.95
N MET A 131 -8.45 -29.33 -23.26
CA MET A 131 -9.51 -30.35 -23.24
C MET A 131 -9.53 -31.21 -21.98
N GLY A 132 -8.57 -30.97 -21.07
CA GLY A 132 -8.49 -31.70 -19.81
C GLY A 132 -9.77 -31.59 -18.97
N ILE A 133 -10.19 -32.71 -18.40
CA ILE A 133 -11.44 -32.83 -17.65
C ILE A 133 -11.16 -32.84 -16.15
N GLU A 134 -10.07 -33.48 -15.74
CA GLU A 134 -9.77 -33.77 -14.33
C GLU A 134 -9.07 -32.60 -13.59
N ASN A 135 -8.31 -31.79 -14.30
CA ASN A 135 -7.43 -30.77 -13.71
C ASN A 135 -7.90 -29.33 -13.96
N LYS A 136 -9.15 -29.13 -14.31
CA LYS A 136 -9.71 -27.77 -14.42
C LYS A 136 -9.73 -27.11 -13.07
N ASN A 137 -9.11 -25.93 -12.99
CA ASN A 137 -9.10 -25.14 -11.75
C ASN A 137 -9.38 -23.67 -12.04
N VAL A 138 -10.38 -23.13 -11.36
CA VAL A 138 -10.68 -21.71 -11.35
C VAL A 138 -10.74 -21.26 -9.90
N THR A 139 -9.85 -20.33 -9.53
CA THR A 139 -9.80 -19.77 -8.19
C THR A 139 -9.78 -18.24 -8.26
N GLY A 140 -10.16 -17.61 -7.18
CA GLY A 140 -10.11 -16.17 -7.06
C GLY A 140 -9.78 -15.74 -5.65
N ASP A 141 -9.23 -14.54 -5.56
CA ASP A 141 -8.94 -13.89 -4.29
C ASP A 141 -9.26 -12.41 -4.40
N TRP A 142 -9.66 -11.79 -3.31
CA TRP A 142 -9.88 -10.36 -3.24
C TRP A 142 -9.74 -9.84 -1.83
N TYR A 143 -9.30 -8.60 -1.72
CA TYR A 143 -9.35 -7.86 -0.46
C TYR A 143 -9.58 -6.37 -0.71
N LYS A 144 -10.05 -5.72 0.31
CA LYS A 144 -10.20 -4.26 0.35
C LYS A 144 -9.89 -3.78 1.76
N TRP A 145 -9.00 -2.80 1.85
CA TRP A 145 -8.78 -2.09 3.10
C TRP A 145 -8.91 -0.58 2.92
N ARG A 146 -9.18 0.08 4.00
CA ARG A 146 -9.32 1.54 4.09
C ARG A 146 -8.63 2.02 5.35
N THR A 147 -7.99 3.18 5.25
CA THR A 147 -7.50 3.95 6.39
C THR A 147 -8.01 5.36 6.29
N ALA A 148 -8.25 5.98 7.42
CA ALA A 148 -8.62 7.38 7.50
C ALA A 148 -8.00 7.98 8.75
N GLY A 149 -7.56 9.22 8.67
CA GLY A 149 -6.95 9.89 9.80
C GLY A 149 -7.18 11.39 9.78
N ALA A 150 -7.49 11.94 10.94
CA ALA A 150 -7.43 13.37 11.18
C ALA A 150 -6.12 13.69 11.91
N PHE A 151 -5.48 14.77 11.55
CA PHE A 151 -4.23 15.18 12.16
C PHE A 151 -4.19 16.68 12.42
N ALA A 152 -3.49 17.06 13.48
CA ALA A 152 -3.23 18.45 13.82
C ALA A 152 -1.78 18.61 14.25
N ARG A 153 -1.21 19.75 13.93
CA ARG A 153 0.12 20.16 14.36
C ARG A 153 0.10 21.61 14.79
N LEU A 154 0.75 21.88 15.88
CA LEU A 154 0.98 23.22 16.39
C LEU A 154 2.47 23.42 16.62
N ASN A 155 3.04 24.41 15.94
CA ASN A 155 4.39 24.88 16.18
C ASN A 155 4.33 26.27 16.79
N TYR A 156 5.07 26.48 17.86
CA TYR A 156 5.25 27.77 18.48
C TYR A 156 6.73 28.03 18.71
N SER A 157 7.18 29.24 18.40
CA SER A 157 8.53 29.69 18.68
C SER A 157 8.49 31.06 19.32
N PHE A 158 9.20 31.20 20.43
CA PHE A 158 9.41 32.49 21.09
C PHE A 158 10.82 32.99 20.83
N ASP A 159 10.90 34.15 20.18
CA ASP A 159 12.13 34.88 19.89
C ASP A 159 13.21 34.03 19.19
N ASP A 160 12.74 33.07 18.37
CA ASP A 160 13.55 32.03 17.71
C ASP A 160 14.41 31.17 18.64
N ARG A 161 14.26 31.31 19.94
CA ARG A 161 15.03 30.61 20.95
C ARG A 161 14.36 29.36 21.50
N TYR A 162 13.12 29.51 21.91
CA TYR A 162 12.33 28.42 22.53
C TYR A 162 11.31 27.91 21.54
N LEU A 163 11.35 26.63 21.25
CA LEU A 163 10.51 25.99 20.24
C LEU A 163 9.67 24.90 20.90
N ILE A 164 8.40 24.88 20.60
CA ILE A 164 7.46 23.84 21.02
C ILE A 164 6.72 23.35 19.79
N GLU A 165 6.62 22.04 19.65
CA GLU A 165 5.80 21.39 18.63
C GLU A 165 4.88 20.36 19.29
N LEU A 166 3.60 20.46 19.03
CA LEU A 166 2.58 19.52 19.44
C LEU A 166 2.00 18.87 18.19
N ASN A 167 1.90 17.56 18.18
CA ASN A 167 1.23 16.82 17.11
C ASN A 167 0.20 15.88 17.72
N GLY A 168 -0.90 15.71 17.02
CA GLY A 168 -1.92 14.73 17.32
C GLY A 168 -2.42 14.10 16.03
N ARG A 169 -2.56 12.76 16.02
CA ARG A 169 -3.21 12.03 14.95
C ARG A 169 -4.25 11.09 15.51
N TYR A 170 -5.42 11.09 14.90
CA TYR A 170 -6.49 10.15 15.19
C TYR A 170 -6.73 9.30 13.96
N ASP A 171 -6.15 8.10 13.96
CA ASP A 171 -6.11 7.23 12.79
C ASP A 171 -7.01 6.01 12.98
N GLY A 172 -7.71 5.63 11.92
CA GLY A 172 -8.54 4.45 11.84
C GLY A 172 -8.18 3.55 10.67
N SER A 173 -8.25 2.24 10.88
CA SER A 173 -8.00 1.24 9.84
C SER A 173 -9.06 0.14 9.84
N SER A 174 -9.57 -0.18 8.65
CA SER A 174 -10.51 -1.29 8.46
C SER A 174 -9.89 -2.67 8.71
N LYS A 175 -8.58 -2.75 8.87
CA LYS A 175 -7.85 -3.99 9.19
C LYS A 175 -8.05 -4.44 10.64
N PHE A 176 -8.65 -3.59 11.48
CA PHE A 176 -8.94 -3.89 12.88
C PHE A 176 -10.45 -4.08 13.12
N PRO A 177 -10.83 -4.81 14.18
CA PRO A 177 -12.23 -4.98 14.58
C PRO A 177 -12.92 -3.64 14.81
N LYS A 178 -14.22 -3.55 14.55
CA LYS A 178 -15.01 -2.29 14.62
C LYS A 178 -14.78 -1.48 15.91
N LYS A 179 -14.64 -2.16 17.04
CA LYS A 179 -14.45 -1.51 18.36
C LYS A 179 -13.03 -1.02 18.63
N GLN A 180 -12.04 -1.42 17.82
CA GLN A 180 -10.60 -1.14 18.01
C GLN A 180 -9.97 -0.49 16.77
N ARG A 181 -10.78 0.05 15.86
CA ARG A 181 -10.31 0.62 14.59
C ARG A 181 -9.58 1.93 14.75
N TRP A 182 -9.92 2.71 15.76
CA TRP A 182 -9.46 4.06 15.93
C TRP A 182 -8.52 4.19 17.11
N ALA A 183 -7.44 4.91 16.91
CA ALA A 183 -6.45 5.18 17.95
C ALA A 183 -5.90 6.61 17.82
N PHE A 184 -5.54 7.19 18.96
CA PHE A 184 -4.95 8.52 19.03
C PHE A 184 -3.46 8.43 19.32
N PHE A 185 -2.67 9.19 18.55
CA PHE A 185 -1.22 9.19 18.59
C PHE A 185 -0.70 10.62 18.85
N PRO A 186 -0.51 11.03 20.10
CA PRO A 186 0.06 12.32 20.41
C PRO A 186 1.59 12.31 20.37
N SER A 187 2.17 13.46 20.06
CA SER A 187 3.59 13.72 20.29
C SER A 187 3.86 15.17 20.65
N VAL A 188 4.89 15.38 21.45
CA VAL A 188 5.40 16.68 21.86
C VAL A 188 6.89 16.76 21.63
N SER A 189 7.37 17.90 21.19
CA SER A 189 8.77 18.21 21.03
C SER A 189 9.05 19.60 21.54
N VAL A 190 10.15 19.74 22.27
CA VAL A 190 10.67 21.02 22.74
C VAL A 190 12.09 21.22 22.24
N GLY A 191 12.43 22.45 21.90
CA GLY A 191 13.74 22.80 21.39
C GLY A 191 14.22 24.11 21.99
N TRP A 192 15.52 24.20 22.24
CA TRP A 192 16.17 25.40 22.70
C TRP A 192 17.38 25.71 21.82
N ARG A 193 17.40 26.90 21.23
CA ARG A 193 18.52 27.44 20.46
C ARG A 193 19.41 28.24 21.34
N ILE A 194 20.44 27.63 21.86
CA ILE A 194 21.39 28.23 22.83
C ILE A 194 22.18 29.36 22.16
N THR A 195 22.45 29.24 20.84
CA THR A 195 23.18 30.26 20.09
C THR A 195 22.42 31.58 19.95
N GLU A 196 21.13 31.61 20.12
CA GLU A 196 20.30 32.81 20.04
C GLU A 196 20.10 33.49 21.41
N GLU A 197 20.71 32.93 22.48
CA GLU A 197 20.64 33.52 23.80
C GLU A 197 21.56 34.74 23.91
N PRO A 198 21.12 35.84 24.58
CA PRO A 198 21.95 37.07 24.72
C PRO A 198 23.28 36.87 25.47
N TRP A 199 23.33 35.86 26.30
CA TRP A 199 24.53 35.51 27.06
C TRP A 199 25.51 34.60 26.30
N PHE A 200 25.10 34.04 25.15
CA PHE A 200 25.97 33.18 24.35
C PHE A 200 26.92 34.03 23.49
N LYS A 201 28.12 34.25 24.00
CA LYS A 201 29.11 35.16 23.37
C LYS A 201 30.14 34.43 22.49
N VAL A 202 29.94 33.15 22.18
CA VAL A 202 30.86 32.40 21.31
C VAL A 202 30.73 32.93 19.87
N SER A 203 31.86 33.12 19.21
CA SER A 203 31.87 33.62 17.81
C SER A 203 31.01 32.71 16.90
N LYS A 204 30.12 33.31 16.10
CA LYS A 204 29.32 32.59 15.11
C LYS A 204 30.17 31.87 14.04
N ASN A 205 31.46 32.27 13.89
CA ASN A 205 32.40 31.55 13.03
C ASN A 205 32.85 30.20 13.61
N ALA A 206 32.82 30.07 14.96
CA ALA A 206 33.19 28.84 15.64
C ALA A 206 31.96 27.94 15.89
N VAL A 207 30.80 28.53 16.28
CA VAL A 207 29.58 27.80 16.54
C VAL A 207 28.40 28.54 15.89
N THR A 208 28.00 28.09 14.70
CA THR A 208 26.93 28.71 13.93
C THR A 208 25.56 28.44 14.52
N ASN A 209 25.30 27.22 15.01
CA ASN A 209 24.01 26.84 15.56
C ASN A 209 24.21 25.74 16.64
N LEU A 210 23.81 26.03 17.88
CA LEU A 210 23.75 25.07 18.98
C LEU A 210 22.29 24.97 19.42
N LYS A 211 21.67 23.83 19.17
CA LYS A 211 20.27 23.56 19.50
C LYS A 211 20.18 22.25 20.29
N VAL A 212 19.49 22.27 21.41
CA VAL A 212 19.09 21.07 22.15
C VAL A 212 17.60 20.79 21.85
N ARG A 213 17.26 19.54 21.65
CA ARG A 213 15.88 19.11 21.38
C ARG A 213 15.57 17.84 22.19
N ALA A 214 14.37 17.79 22.74
CA ALA A 214 13.77 16.60 23.33
C ALA A 214 12.41 16.36 22.73
N SER A 215 12.04 15.11 22.52
CA SER A 215 10.71 14.73 21.99
C SER A 215 10.22 13.46 22.64
N TYR A 216 8.90 13.39 22.81
CA TYR A 216 8.19 12.22 23.28
C TYR A 216 6.93 12.02 22.45
N GLY A 217 6.59 10.78 22.13
CA GLY A 217 5.38 10.51 21.34
C GLY A 217 5.00 9.04 21.31
N SER A 218 3.76 8.80 20.94
CA SER A 218 3.19 7.49 20.71
C SER A 218 2.99 7.28 19.21
N LEU A 219 3.31 6.07 18.72
CA LEU A 219 3.13 5.68 17.33
C LEU A 219 2.31 4.40 17.26
N GLY A 220 1.50 4.27 16.22
CA GLY A 220 0.75 3.07 15.89
C GLY A 220 1.33 2.35 14.68
N ASN A 221 1.12 1.04 14.64
CA ASN A 221 1.46 0.23 13.48
C ASN A 221 0.20 -0.51 13.00
N SER A 222 -0.18 -0.31 11.73
CA SER A 222 -1.29 -0.99 11.06
C SER A 222 -0.84 -2.08 10.08
N ASN A 223 0.44 -2.50 10.15
CA ASN A 223 0.99 -3.54 9.29
C ASN A 223 0.55 -4.95 9.76
N VAL A 224 -0.74 -5.19 9.68
CA VAL A 224 -1.38 -6.49 9.95
C VAL A 224 -2.03 -7.01 8.67
N GLY A 225 -2.26 -8.33 8.61
CA GLY A 225 -2.98 -8.96 7.50
C GLY A 225 -4.39 -8.38 7.34
N ASN A 226 -4.90 -8.40 6.11
CA ASN A 226 -6.28 -8.04 5.86
C ASN A 226 -7.18 -9.12 6.48
N TYR A 227 -8.24 -8.70 7.17
CA TYR A 227 -9.19 -9.61 7.84
C TYR A 227 -8.58 -10.53 8.89
N ALA A 228 -7.42 -10.17 9.47
CA ALA A 228 -6.74 -10.98 10.49
C ALA A 228 -7.56 -11.22 11.77
N TYR A 229 -8.65 -10.47 11.95
CA TYR A 229 -9.59 -10.60 13.08
C TYR A 229 -10.85 -11.43 12.74
N ASP A 230 -11.04 -11.82 11.48
CA ASP A 230 -12.17 -12.65 11.07
C ASP A 230 -11.83 -14.13 11.33
N GLU A 231 -12.76 -14.87 11.92
CA GLU A 231 -12.66 -16.31 12.04
C GLU A 231 -12.77 -16.94 10.65
N THR A 232 -11.81 -17.79 10.30
CA THR A 232 -11.80 -18.48 9.02
C THR A 232 -12.07 -19.98 9.23
N PHE A 233 -12.94 -20.54 8.42
CA PHE A 233 -13.19 -21.98 8.38
C PHE A 233 -12.48 -22.56 7.15
N SER A 234 -11.73 -23.64 7.35
CA SER A 234 -11.21 -24.42 6.24
C SER A 234 -12.01 -25.73 6.14
N PHE A 235 -12.50 -26.01 4.94
CA PHE A 235 -13.17 -27.27 4.66
C PHE A 235 -12.14 -28.23 4.07
N SER A 236 -11.97 -29.39 4.70
CA SER A 236 -11.19 -30.49 4.15
C SER A 236 -12.09 -31.71 3.95
N ASN A 237 -11.78 -32.52 2.96
CA ASN A 237 -12.47 -33.80 2.81
C ASN A 237 -12.13 -34.69 4.03
N GLY A 238 -13.14 -35.05 4.79
CA GLY A 238 -12.99 -36.00 5.90
C GLY A 238 -12.50 -37.36 5.39
N ARG A 239 -11.75 -38.07 6.23
CA ARG A 239 -11.39 -39.46 5.94
C ARG A 239 -12.66 -40.32 6.03
N ILE A 240 -12.82 -41.25 5.10
CA ILE A 240 -13.86 -42.31 5.20
C ILE A 240 -13.26 -43.40 6.06
N ILE A 241 -13.86 -43.63 7.24
CA ILE A 241 -13.54 -44.74 8.11
C ILE A 241 -14.75 -45.67 8.08
N ASN A 242 -14.54 -46.93 7.70
CA ASN A 242 -15.61 -47.93 7.59
C ASN A 242 -16.82 -47.52 6.74
N GLY A 243 -16.59 -46.74 5.67
CA GLY A 243 -17.65 -46.35 4.75
C GLY A 243 -18.49 -45.13 5.17
N SER A 244 -18.19 -44.52 6.31
CA SER A 244 -18.85 -43.27 6.76
C SER A 244 -17.90 -42.10 6.70
N LYS A 245 -18.39 -40.93 6.27
CA LYS A 245 -17.66 -39.67 6.38
C LYS A 245 -17.82 -39.14 7.82
N GLU A 246 -16.74 -38.83 8.49
CA GLU A 246 -16.70 -38.00 9.68
C GLU A 246 -16.51 -36.52 9.34
#